data_1499dd296f6cdefe75583870cc6436ea
#
_entry.id   1499dd296f6cdefe75583870cc6436ea
#
_cell.length_a   1.000
_cell.length_b   1.000
_cell.length_c   1.000
_cell.angle_alpha   90.00
_cell.angle_beta   90.00
_cell.angle_gamma   90.00
#
_symmetry.space_group_name_H-M   'P 1'
#
loop_
_entity.id
_entity.type
_entity.pdbx_description
1 polymer ?
#
loop_
_entity_poly.entity_id
_entity_poly.type
_entity_poly.pdbx_seq_one_letter_code
_entity_poly.pdbx_strand_id
1 'polypeptide(L)'
;MSLTQTSKAARSKWAKLAWMVPAGLVFLFLVVLAAKWLRELPEVQEFLAAYPGETHLPEGAPVGLPAWLGWQHFLNAFFLLLIIRSGWQVRTNQRPAAYWTRNNQGLFRTKNPPKKISLDLWLHLSLDALWVLNGVVFGILLLATGQWMRIVPTSWDVLPNALSTAIQYASLDWPTENGWVNYNSLQVLAYFVTVFIAAPLSLITGIRMSGAWPTNAPRLNKAYPIELARAVHFPVMLYFVMFIIAHVTLVLATGALRNLNHMYASRDDGSWVGFWFFAASLVVMILAWILARPIILRPIAALTGKVGR
;
A
#
# COMPACT_ATOMS: atom_id res chain seq x y z
N MET A 1 35.01 26.76 9.58
CA MET A 1 34.78 25.66 10.53
C MET A 1 33.51 24.87 10.20
N SER A 2 33.41 24.20 9.07
CA SER A 2 32.14 23.52 8.71
C SER A 2 32.29 22.24 7.86
N LEU A 3 33.34 22.03 7.10
CA LEU A 3 33.44 20.86 6.18
C LEU A 3 33.82 19.54 6.89
N THR A 4 34.50 19.60 8.02
CA THR A 4 34.90 18.39 8.78
C THR A 4 33.78 17.78 9.62
N GLN A 5 32.81 18.57 10.07
CA GLN A 5 31.65 18.03 10.83
C GLN A 5 30.63 17.30 9.95
N THR A 6 30.39 17.76 8.71
CA THR A 6 29.49 17.09 7.77
C THR A 6 30.04 15.75 7.31
N SER A 7 31.35 15.60 7.13
CA SER A 7 31.99 14.35 6.73
C SER A 7 31.94 13.28 7.82
N LYS A 8 32.12 13.67 9.11
CA LYS A 8 32.00 12.75 10.26
C LYS A 8 30.59 12.24 10.48
N ALA A 9 29.56 13.10 10.33
CA ALA A 9 28.15 12.70 10.45
C ALA A 9 27.69 11.76 9.31
N ALA A 10 28.16 12.00 8.08
CA ALA A 10 27.91 11.12 6.95
C ALA A 10 28.60 9.75 7.12
N ARG A 11 29.87 9.72 7.51
CA ARG A 11 30.61 8.48 7.83
C ARG A 11 29.92 7.66 8.92
N SER A 12 29.41 8.29 9.97
CA SER A 12 28.67 7.60 11.05
C SER A 12 27.39 6.93 10.58
N LYS A 13 26.63 7.55 9.65
CA LYS A 13 25.41 6.96 9.08
C LYS A 13 25.71 5.76 8.17
N TRP A 14 26.70 5.89 7.32
CA TRP A 14 27.15 4.79 6.44
C TRP A 14 27.75 3.62 7.22
N ALA A 15 28.51 3.90 8.28
CA ALA A 15 29.04 2.86 9.16
C ALA A 15 27.91 2.08 9.86
N LYS A 16 26.84 2.77 10.33
CA LYS A 16 25.67 2.09 10.90
C LYS A 16 24.96 1.21 9.87
N LEU A 17 24.77 1.70 8.66
CA LEU A 17 24.14 0.94 7.57
C LEU A 17 24.97 -0.30 7.19
N ALA A 18 26.31 -0.16 7.16
CA ALA A 18 27.26 -1.25 6.87
C ALA A 18 27.18 -2.40 7.87
N TRP A 19 26.76 -2.14 9.12
CA TRP A 19 26.52 -3.19 10.11
C TRP A 19 25.07 -3.67 10.15
N MET A 20 24.11 -2.79 9.94
CA MET A 20 22.68 -3.14 9.99
C MET A 20 22.27 -4.09 8.87
N VAL A 21 22.83 -3.92 7.65
CA VAL A 21 22.50 -4.79 6.52
C VAL A 21 23.00 -6.23 6.74
N PRO A 22 24.29 -6.48 7.05
CA PRO A 22 24.77 -7.83 7.38
C PRO A 22 24.02 -8.45 8.58
N ALA A 23 23.80 -7.66 9.64
CA ALA A 23 23.05 -8.14 10.81
C ALA A 23 21.62 -8.54 10.46
N GLY A 24 20.94 -7.76 9.61
CA GLY A 24 19.62 -8.09 9.09
C GLY A 24 19.62 -9.37 8.24
N LEU A 25 20.61 -9.55 7.38
CA LEU A 25 20.77 -10.77 6.59
C LEU A 25 21.03 -12.01 7.45
N VAL A 26 21.90 -11.87 8.46
CA VAL A 26 22.15 -12.95 9.44
C VAL A 26 20.89 -13.28 10.21
N PHE A 27 20.14 -12.27 10.66
CA PHE A 27 18.86 -12.47 11.35
C PHE A 27 17.86 -13.23 10.46
N LEU A 28 17.68 -12.80 9.20
CA LEU A 28 16.80 -13.48 8.25
C LEU A 28 17.25 -14.94 7.99
N PHE A 29 18.54 -15.17 7.85
CA PHE A 29 19.10 -16.51 7.71
C PHE A 29 18.79 -17.39 8.92
N LEU A 30 18.94 -16.87 10.15
CA LEU A 30 18.61 -17.59 11.37
C LEU A 30 17.09 -17.87 11.47
N VAL A 31 16.23 -16.94 11.02
CA VAL A 31 14.79 -17.16 10.94
C VAL A 31 14.46 -18.33 10.01
N VAL A 32 15.11 -18.38 8.84
CA VAL A 32 14.93 -19.49 7.88
C VAL A 32 15.37 -20.83 8.50
N LEU A 33 16.52 -20.87 9.14
CA LEU A 33 16.99 -22.09 9.79
C LEU A 33 16.06 -22.54 10.92
N ALA A 34 15.59 -21.61 11.75
CA ALA A 34 14.64 -21.89 12.82
C ALA A 34 13.29 -22.39 12.27
N ALA A 35 12.79 -21.79 11.18
CA ALA A 35 11.55 -22.24 10.56
C ALA A 35 11.70 -23.62 9.93
N LYS A 36 12.82 -23.94 9.30
CA LYS A 36 13.11 -25.29 8.79
C LYS A 36 13.17 -26.31 9.90
N TRP A 37 13.91 -26.02 10.98
CA TRP A 37 14.00 -26.89 12.14
C TRP A 37 12.61 -27.08 12.78
N LEU A 38 11.82 -26.00 12.93
CA LEU A 38 10.47 -26.09 13.50
C LEU A 38 9.57 -27.04 12.71
N ARG A 39 9.68 -27.06 11.37
CA ARG A 39 8.91 -27.98 10.50
C ARG A 39 9.30 -29.45 10.60
N GLU A 40 10.46 -29.77 11.19
CA GLU A 40 10.88 -31.14 11.43
C GLU A 40 10.27 -31.73 12.71
N LEU A 41 9.71 -30.89 13.57
CA LEU A 41 9.08 -31.34 14.83
C LEU A 41 7.75 -32.06 14.52
N PRO A 42 7.50 -33.24 15.12
CA PRO A 42 6.28 -34.02 14.86
C PRO A 42 4.99 -33.23 15.12
N GLU A 43 4.94 -32.47 16.20
CA GLU A 43 3.77 -31.65 16.58
C GLU A 43 3.48 -30.53 15.53
N VAL A 44 4.54 -30.02 14.92
CA VAL A 44 4.39 -29.00 13.86
C VAL A 44 3.96 -29.66 12.56
N GLN A 45 4.44 -30.87 12.27
CA GLN A 45 3.98 -31.61 11.08
C GLN A 45 2.50 -31.98 11.21
N GLU A 46 2.05 -32.42 12.39
CA GLU A 46 0.62 -32.66 12.65
C GLU A 46 -0.20 -31.36 12.49
N PHE A 47 0.30 -30.22 13.01
CA PHE A 47 -0.34 -28.92 12.86
C PHE A 47 -0.43 -28.51 11.39
N LEU A 48 0.64 -28.63 10.61
CA LEU A 48 0.65 -28.30 9.18
C LEU A 48 -0.25 -29.24 8.36
N ALA A 49 -0.40 -30.49 8.77
CA ALA A 49 -1.33 -31.43 8.15
C ALA A 49 -2.80 -31.10 8.47
N ALA A 50 -3.09 -30.67 9.71
CA ALA A 50 -4.41 -30.25 10.13
C ALA A 50 -4.84 -28.90 9.52
N TYR A 51 -3.87 -28.00 9.30
CA TYR A 51 -4.07 -26.66 8.74
C TYR A 51 -3.14 -26.43 7.54
N PRO A 52 -3.52 -26.86 6.32
CA PRO A 52 -2.61 -26.88 5.17
C PRO A 52 -2.26 -25.48 4.61
N GLY A 53 -2.86 -24.42 5.13
CA GLY A 53 -2.56 -23.03 4.76
C GLY A 53 -3.68 -22.33 4.03
N GLU A 54 -4.75 -23.02 3.65
CA GLU A 54 -5.91 -22.46 2.96
C GLU A 54 -7.21 -22.77 3.71
N THR A 55 -8.16 -21.85 3.65
CA THR A 55 -9.55 -22.08 4.09
C THR A 55 -10.46 -22.25 2.88
N HIS A 56 -11.52 -23.02 3.03
CA HIS A 56 -12.54 -23.13 2.00
C HIS A 56 -13.23 -21.79 1.77
N LEU A 57 -13.39 -21.42 0.51
CA LEU A 57 -14.18 -20.26 0.14
C LEU A 57 -15.67 -20.52 0.40
N PRO A 58 -16.47 -19.46 0.68
CA PRO A 58 -17.91 -19.56 0.75
C PRO A 58 -18.52 -20.14 -0.54
N GLU A 59 -19.64 -20.82 -0.43
CA GLU A 59 -20.39 -21.30 -1.59
C GLU A 59 -20.75 -20.13 -2.52
N GLY A 60 -20.53 -20.31 -3.82
CA GLY A 60 -20.76 -19.27 -4.81
C GLY A 60 -19.64 -18.24 -4.94
N ALA A 61 -18.50 -18.41 -4.26
CA ALA A 61 -17.34 -17.54 -4.46
C ALA A 61 -16.84 -17.62 -5.91
N PRO A 62 -16.54 -16.47 -6.55
CA PRO A 62 -16.13 -16.44 -7.94
C PRO A 62 -14.73 -17.03 -8.12
N VAL A 63 -14.53 -17.80 -9.19
CA VAL A 63 -13.22 -18.26 -9.64
C VAL A 63 -12.66 -17.25 -10.64
N GLY A 64 -11.36 -16.98 -10.53
CA GLY A 64 -10.66 -16.07 -11.43
C GLY A 64 -10.73 -14.60 -11.03
N LEU A 65 -9.93 -13.81 -11.72
CA LEU A 65 -9.83 -12.37 -11.54
C LEU A 65 -10.36 -11.65 -12.78
N PRO A 66 -11.49 -10.95 -12.69
CA PRO A 66 -12.08 -10.25 -13.82
C PRO A 66 -11.22 -9.05 -14.23
N ALA A 67 -11.31 -8.62 -15.49
CA ALA A 67 -10.49 -7.52 -16.04
C ALA A 67 -10.62 -6.20 -15.27
N TRP A 68 -11.81 -5.91 -14.70
CA TRP A 68 -11.99 -4.72 -13.87
C TRP A 68 -11.07 -4.72 -12.64
N LEU A 69 -10.76 -5.91 -12.09
CA LEU A 69 -9.87 -6.03 -10.93
C LEU A 69 -8.43 -5.68 -11.30
N GLY A 70 -7.96 -6.08 -12.48
CA GLY A 70 -6.66 -5.69 -13.02
C GLY A 70 -6.53 -4.17 -13.17
N TRP A 71 -7.56 -3.49 -13.71
CA TRP A 71 -7.59 -2.02 -13.78
C TRP A 71 -7.59 -1.37 -12.40
N GLN A 72 -8.39 -1.87 -11.46
CA GLN A 72 -8.42 -1.39 -10.09
C GLN A 72 -7.08 -1.61 -9.37
N HIS A 73 -6.43 -2.73 -9.59
CA HIS A 73 -5.10 -3.01 -9.06
C HIS A 73 -4.06 -2.02 -9.59
N PHE A 74 -4.04 -1.79 -10.91
CA PHE A 74 -3.15 -0.79 -11.51
C PHE A 74 -3.38 0.62 -10.94
N LEU A 75 -4.64 1.08 -10.88
CA LEU A 75 -4.97 2.41 -10.37
C LEU A 75 -4.63 2.56 -8.88
N ASN A 76 -4.87 1.53 -8.07
CA ASN A 76 -4.47 1.52 -6.66
C ASN A 76 -2.94 1.60 -6.52
N ALA A 77 -2.19 0.81 -7.27
CA ALA A 77 -0.72 0.86 -7.27
C ALA A 77 -0.20 2.24 -7.72
N PHE A 78 -0.77 2.79 -8.79
CA PHE A 78 -0.41 4.11 -9.34
C PHE A 78 -0.64 5.24 -8.32
N PHE A 79 -1.85 5.32 -7.75
CA PHE A 79 -2.16 6.37 -6.78
C PHE A 79 -1.35 6.20 -5.50
N LEU A 80 -1.28 4.99 -4.95
CA LEU A 80 -0.59 4.72 -3.69
C LEU A 80 0.90 5.06 -3.77
N LEU A 81 1.57 4.72 -4.88
CA LEU A 81 2.98 5.06 -5.11
C LEU A 81 3.20 6.58 -5.07
N LEU A 82 2.35 7.35 -5.75
CA LEU A 82 2.46 8.81 -5.77
C LEU A 82 2.02 9.47 -4.46
N ILE A 83 1.04 8.90 -3.75
CA ILE A 83 0.61 9.33 -2.41
C ILE A 83 1.74 9.14 -1.40
N ILE A 84 2.39 7.98 -1.38
CA ILE A 84 3.56 7.72 -0.51
C ILE A 84 4.66 8.74 -0.80
N ARG A 85 4.99 8.96 -2.07
CA ARG A 85 5.99 9.94 -2.47
C ARG A 85 5.64 11.36 -2.02
N SER A 86 4.43 11.84 -2.33
CA SER A 86 4.00 13.19 -1.97
C SER A 86 3.88 13.37 -0.46
N GLY A 87 3.39 12.36 0.27
CA GLY A 87 3.35 12.35 1.74
C GLY A 87 4.75 12.44 2.36
N TRP A 88 5.72 11.72 1.80
CA TRP A 88 7.12 11.86 2.22
C TRP A 88 7.67 13.26 1.96
N GLN A 89 7.35 13.87 0.80
CA GLN A 89 7.74 15.24 0.49
C GLN A 89 7.10 16.26 1.45
N VAL A 90 5.79 16.13 1.74
CA VAL A 90 5.10 16.96 2.74
C VAL A 90 5.78 16.89 4.10
N ARG A 91 6.25 15.71 4.51
CA ARG A 91 6.91 15.50 5.80
C ARG A 91 8.32 16.09 5.86
N THR A 92 9.08 16.02 4.76
CA THR A 92 10.52 16.31 4.76
C THR A 92 10.89 17.65 4.14
N ASN A 93 10.06 18.19 3.24
CA ASN A 93 10.38 19.41 2.51
C ASN A 93 10.05 20.66 3.33
N GLN A 94 11.09 21.29 3.88
CA GLN A 94 10.96 22.53 4.68
C GLN A 94 10.77 23.79 3.82
N ARG A 95 11.15 23.75 2.53
CA ARG A 95 11.07 24.89 1.60
C ARG A 95 10.37 24.47 0.31
N PRO A 96 9.03 24.39 0.30
CA PRO A 96 8.27 24.02 -0.90
C PRO A 96 8.59 24.95 -2.09
N ALA A 97 8.66 24.37 -3.28
CA ALA A 97 8.99 25.10 -4.50
C ALA A 97 7.89 26.10 -4.91
N ALA A 98 6.65 25.87 -4.48
CA ALA A 98 5.51 26.74 -4.70
C ALA A 98 4.40 26.47 -3.68
N TYR A 99 3.46 27.41 -3.59
CA TYR A 99 2.24 27.29 -2.80
C TYR A 99 1.03 27.43 -3.71
N TRP A 100 -0.04 26.78 -3.31
CA TRP A 100 -1.33 26.83 -3.97
C TRP A 100 -2.41 27.35 -3.03
N THR A 101 -3.33 28.15 -3.58
CA THR A 101 -4.52 28.62 -2.86
C THR A 101 -5.73 28.37 -3.75
N ARG A 102 -6.71 27.63 -3.25
CA ARG A 102 -7.91 27.27 -4.00
C ARG A 102 -8.65 28.51 -4.50
N ASN A 103 -9.18 28.46 -5.72
CA ASN A 103 -10.15 29.42 -6.18
C ASN A 103 -11.47 29.24 -5.40
N ASN A 104 -11.93 30.29 -4.71
CA ASN A 104 -13.14 30.23 -3.87
C ASN A 104 -14.39 30.72 -4.62
N GLN A 105 -14.44 30.50 -5.92
CA GLN A 105 -15.57 30.80 -6.79
C GLN A 105 -16.19 29.48 -7.27
N GLY A 106 -17.54 29.45 -7.45
CA GLY A 106 -18.25 28.28 -7.96
C GLY A 106 -18.89 27.40 -6.88
N LEU A 107 -19.17 26.14 -7.24
CA LEU A 107 -19.96 25.17 -6.46
C LEU A 107 -19.38 24.88 -5.05
N PHE A 108 -18.06 24.94 -4.89
CA PHE A 108 -17.37 24.62 -3.63
C PHE A 108 -16.94 25.88 -2.86
N ARG A 109 -17.70 26.95 -2.97
CA ARG A 109 -17.42 28.19 -2.23
C ARG A 109 -17.56 27.97 -0.72
N THR A 110 -16.54 28.40 0.06
CA THR A 110 -16.55 28.39 1.51
C THR A 110 -16.64 29.81 2.08
N LYS A 111 -17.29 29.99 3.23
CA LYS A 111 -17.38 31.29 3.94
C LYS A 111 -15.99 31.80 4.33
N ASN A 112 -15.12 30.92 4.80
CA ASN A 112 -13.75 31.29 5.17
C ASN A 112 -12.85 31.31 3.95
N PRO A 113 -11.86 32.24 3.87
CA PRO A 113 -10.91 32.26 2.80
C PRO A 113 -10.09 30.96 2.76
N PRO A 114 -9.80 30.43 1.57
CA PRO A 114 -9.00 29.21 1.41
C PRO A 114 -7.60 29.40 1.97
N LYS A 115 -7.11 28.37 2.68
CA LYS A 115 -5.75 28.35 3.21
C LYS A 115 -4.74 28.16 2.07
N LYS A 116 -3.61 28.86 2.15
CA LYS A 116 -2.44 28.65 1.31
C LYS A 116 -1.73 27.36 1.76
N ILE A 117 -1.55 26.39 0.88
CA ILE A 117 -0.87 25.12 1.15
C ILE A 117 0.33 24.94 0.20
N SER A 118 1.29 24.08 0.59
CA SER A 118 2.40 23.76 -0.31
C SER A 118 1.92 22.97 -1.55
N LEU A 119 2.67 23.07 -2.64
CA LEU A 119 2.37 22.33 -3.87
C LEU A 119 2.45 20.81 -3.65
N ASP A 120 3.35 20.37 -2.75
CA ASP A 120 3.47 18.96 -2.36
C ASP A 120 2.20 18.47 -1.63
N LEU A 121 1.66 19.29 -0.72
CA LEU A 121 0.40 18.98 -0.03
C LEU A 121 -0.80 19.04 -0.99
N TRP A 122 -0.81 19.98 -1.93
CA TRP A 122 -1.84 20.03 -2.97
C TRP A 122 -1.85 18.74 -3.80
N LEU A 123 -0.66 18.25 -4.22
CA LEU A 123 -0.54 16.99 -4.96
C LEU A 123 -1.04 15.82 -4.13
N HIS A 124 -0.63 15.74 -2.86
CA HIS A 124 -1.06 14.67 -1.93
C HIS A 124 -2.58 14.61 -1.82
N LEU A 125 -3.23 15.73 -1.49
CA LEU A 125 -4.68 15.80 -1.34
C LEU A 125 -5.44 15.54 -2.65
N SER A 126 -4.87 15.94 -3.80
CA SER A 126 -5.48 15.67 -5.11
C SER A 126 -5.44 14.17 -5.46
N LEU A 127 -4.32 13.52 -5.20
CA LEU A 127 -4.16 12.08 -5.38
C LEU A 127 -5.03 11.29 -4.40
N ASP A 128 -5.13 11.74 -3.14
CA ASP A 128 -6.03 11.14 -2.14
C ASP A 128 -7.48 11.18 -2.60
N ALA A 129 -7.94 12.31 -3.14
CA ALA A 129 -9.31 12.44 -3.65
C ALA A 129 -9.59 11.46 -4.81
N LEU A 130 -8.64 11.32 -5.74
CA LEU A 130 -8.75 10.36 -6.84
C LEU A 130 -8.69 8.91 -6.36
N TRP A 131 -7.83 8.62 -5.39
CA TRP A 131 -7.72 7.30 -4.78
C TRP A 131 -8.98 6.91 -4.01
N VAL A 132 -9.59 7.84 -3.28
CA VAL A 132 -10.87 7.62 -2.58
C VAL A 132 -11.99 7.34 -3.59
N LEU A 133 -12.07 8.10 -4.68
CA LEU A 133 -13.04 7.86 -5.75
C LEU A 133 -12.84 6.46 -6.35
N ASN A 134 -11.59 6.09 -6.65
CA ASN A 134 -11.23 4.76 -7.13
C ASN A 134 -11.60 3.67 -6.10
N GLY A 135 -11.37 3.92 -4.80
CA GLY A 135 -11.72 3.01 -3.71
C GLY A 135 -13.23 2.79 -3.57
N VAL A 136 -14.04 3.83 -3.80
CA VAL A 136 -15.52 3.69 -3.82
C VAL A 136 -15.95 2.79 -4.99
N VAL A 137 -15.40 3.01 -6.19
CA VAL A 137 -15.68 2.16 -7.37
C VAL A 137 -15.23 0.73 -7.10
N PHE A 138 -14.03 0.55 -6.53
CA PHE A 138 -13.52 -0.76 -6.14
C PHE A 138 -14.46 -1.47 -5.15
N GLY A 139 -14.90 -0.79 -4.09
CA GLY A 139 -15.80 -1.36 -3.09
C GLY A 139 -17.14 -1.80 -3.68
N ILE A 140 -17.73 -0.98 -4.56
CA ILE A 140 -18.97 -1.32 -5.27
C ILE A 140 -18.77 -2.57 -6.12
N LEU A 141 -17.72 -2.61 -6.94
CA LEU A 141 -17.45 -3.76 -7.82
C LEU A 141 -17.11 -5.02 -7.00
N LEU A 142 -16.32 -4.87 -5.93
CA LEU A 142 -15.95 -5.96 -5.03
C LEU A 142 -17.18 -6.65 -4.44
N LEU A 143 -18.17 -5.87 -3.98
CA LEU A 143 -19.40 -6.38 -3.40
C LEU A 143 -20.35 -6.92 -4.50
N ALA A 144 -20.55 -6.18 -5.59
CA ALA A 144 -21.50 -6.54 -6.65
C ALA A 144 -21.09 -7.83 -7.40
N THR A 145 -19.79 -8.13 -7.49
CA THR A 145 -19.29 -9.32 -8.20
C THR A 145 -18.98 -10.51 -7.29
N GLY A 146 -19.16 -10.38 -5.98
CA GLY A 146 -18.83 -11.43 -5.01
C GLY A 146 -17.34 -11.62 -4.75
N GLN A 147 -16.45 -10.84 -5.37
CA GLN A 147 -14.99 -10.96 -5.19
C GLN A 147 -14.54 -10.68 -3.75
N TRP A 148 -15.38 -10.05 -2.93
CA TRP A 148 -15.12 -9.86 -1.50
C TRP A 148 -14.96 -11.19 -0.75
N MET A 149 -15.63 -12.28 -1.19
CA MET A 149 -15.53 -13.59 -0.56
C MET A 149 -14.12 -14.17 -0.59
N ARG A 150 -13.27 -13.68 -1.49
CA ARG A 150 -11.89 -14.13 -1.66
C ARG A 150 -10.88 -13.42 -0.75
N ILE A 151 -11.25 -12.25 -0.21
CA ILE A 151 -10.33 -11.42 0.60
C ILE A 151 -10.87 -11.08 1.99
N VAL A 152 -12.11 -11.50 2.30
CA VAL A 152 -12.69 -11.34 3.65
C VAL A 152 -12.67 -12.70 4.35
N PRO A 153 -12.04 -12.81 5.54
CA PRO A 153 -12.08 -14.05 6.31
C PRO A 153 -13.50 -14.42 6.72
N THR A 154 -13.95 -15.61 6.37
CA THR A 154 -15.30 -16.11 6.68
C THR A 154 -15.31 -17.26 7.69
N SER A 155 -14.13 -17.78 8.04
CA SER A 155 -13.94 -18.81 9.06
C SER A 155 -12.79 -18.42 10.01
N TRP A 156 -12.90 -18.82 11.28
CA TRP A 156 -11.84 -18.67 12.27
C TRP A 156 -10.61 -19.53 11.96
N ASP A 157 -10.78 -20.59 11.15
CA ASP A 157 -9.66 -21.44 10.68
C ASP A 157 -8.64 -20.68 9.85
N VAL A 158 -9.00 -19.46 9.38
CA VAL A 158 -8.05 -18.57 8.70
C VAL A 158 -6.82 -18.27 9.57
N LEU A 159 -6.95 -18.20 10.90
CA LEU A 159 -5.83 -17.87 11.79
C LEU A 159 -4.80 -19.01 11.88
N PRO A 160 -5.15 -20.26 12.22
CA PRO A 160 -4.17 -21.34 12.22
C PRO A 160 -3.62 -21.63 10.81
N ASN A 161 -4.44 -21.57 9.76
CA ASN A 161 -3.96 -21.69 8.38
C ASN A 161 -2.98 -20.59 7.98
N ALA A 162 -3.20 -19.34 8.42
CA ALA A 162 -2.25 -18.25 8.17
C ALA A 162 -0.93 -18.46 8.90
N LEU A 163 -0.96 -19.01 10.13
CA LEU A 163 0.27 -19.39 10.85
C LEU A 163 1.02 -20.49 10.10
N SER A 164 0.32 -21.49 9.62
CA SER A 164 0.88 -22.57 8.80
C SER A 164 1.59 -22.02 7.56
N THR A 165 0.91 -21.15 6.80
CA THR A 165 1.49 -20.48 5.63
C THR A 165 2.69 -19.60 6.00
N ALA A 166 2.64 -18.91 7.13
CA ALA A 166 3.76 -18.09 7.59
C ALA A 166 5.02 -18.94 7.89
N ILE A 167 4.85 -20.12 8.50
CA ILE A 167 5.95 -21.08 8.73
C ILE A 167 6.51 -21.58 7.38
N GLN A 168 5.65 -21.91 6.42
CA GLN A 168 6.06 -22.33 5.08
C GLN A 168 6.87 -21.24 4.39
N TYR A 169 6.38 -20.00 4.35
CA TYR A 169 7.11 -18.88 3.77
C TYR A 169 8.44 -18.59 4.48
N ALA A 170 8.45 -18.61 5.81
CA ALA A 170 9.67 -18.39 6.59
C ALA A 170 10.73 -19.48 6.35
N SER A 171 10.32 -20.71 6.03
CA SER A 171 11.24 -21.82 5.72
C SER A 171 11.71 -21.81 4.25
N LEU A 172 11.28 -20.85 3.43
CA LEU A 172 11.51 -20.77 1.99
C LEU A 172 10.96 -21.96 1.18
N ASP A 173 10.02 -22.70 1.77
CA ASP A 173 9.26 -23.75 1.09
C ASP A 173 7.88 -23.17 0.73
N TRP A 174 7.90 -22.35 -0.32
CA TRP A 174 6.71 -21.62 -0.72
C TRP A 174 5.73 -22.54 -1.43
N PRO A 175 4.49 -22.60 -0.96
CA PRO A 175 3.48 -23.44 -1.59
C PRO A 175 3.22 -22.96 -3.02
N THR A 176 3.01 -23.92 -3.91
CA THR A 176 2.52 -23.64 -5.28
C THR A 176 1.05 -23.28 -5.21
N GLU A 177 0.79 -22.01 -4.99
CA GLU A 177 -0.56 -21.48 -4.84
C GLU A 177 -1.25 -21.33 -6.18
N ASN A 178 -2.56 -21.57 -6.19
CA ASN A 178 -3.40 -21.23 -7.31
C ASN A 178 -4.29 -20.03 -6.96
N GLY A 179 -3.70 -18.83 -6.96
CA GLY A 179 -4.41 -17.59 -6.71
C GLY A 179 -5.55 -17.29 -7.70
N TRP A 180 -5.67 -18.06 -8.78
CA TRP A 180 -6.83 -18.01 -9.66
C TRP A 180 -8.08 -18.61 -9.00
N VAL A 181 -7.91 -19.69 -8.24
CA VAL A 181 -9.02 -20.38 -7.55
C VAL A 181 -9.18 -19.85 -6.13
N ASN A 182 -8.12 -19.87 -5.33
CA ASN A 182 -8.16 -19.47 -3.92
C ASN A 182 -6.85 -18.76 -3.53
N TYR A 183 -6.91 -17.97 -2.47
CA TYR A 183 -5.74 -17.41 -1.80
C TYR A 183 -5.44 -18.19 -0.53
N ASN A 184 -4.17 -18.33 -0.18
CA ASN A 184 -3.83 -18.86 1.15
C ASN A 184 -4.30 -17.89 2.24
N SER A 185 -4.43 -18.44 3.46
CA SER A 185 -5.00 -17.69 4.59
C SER A 185 -4.17 -16.48 5.01
N LEU A 186 -2.84 -16.51 4.82
CA LEU A 186 -1.98 -15.35 5.10
C LEU A 186 -2.23 -14.23 4.09
N GLN A 187 -2.43 -14.58 2.81
CA GLN A 187 -2.82 -13.60 1.77
C GLN A 187 -4.21 -13.01 2.05
N VAL A 188 -5.20 -13.85 2.42
CA VAL A 188 -6.55 -13.38 2.79
C VAL A 188 -6.47 -12.36 3.91
N LEU A 189 -5.74 -12.66 5.01
CA LEU A 189 -5.56 -11.72 6.12
C LEU A 189 -4.82 -10.45 5.70
N ALA A 190 -3.75 -10.58 4.91
CA ALA A 190 -2.98 -9.42 4.43
C ALA A 190 -3.83 -8.50 3.55
N TYR A 191 -4.63 -9.05 2.64
CA TYR A 191 -5.55 -8.27 1.80
C TYR A 191 -6.68 -7.66 2.60
N PHE A 192 -7.26 -8.40 3.55
CA PHE A 192 -8.27 -7.87 4.46
C PHE A 192 -7.75 -6.68 5.26
N VAL A 193 -6.59 -6.81 5.89
CA VAL A 193 -5.96 -5.72 6.64
C VAL A 193 -5.66 -4.53 5.75
N THR A 194 -5.15 -4.76 4.54
CA THR A 194 -4.82 -3.69 3.59
C THR A 194 -6.05 -2.91 3.15
N VAL A 195 -7.12 -3.61 2.74
CA VAL A 195 -8.31 -3.00 2.15
C VAL A 195 -9.26 -2.45 3.21
N PHE A 196 -9.51 -3.19 4.30
CA PHE A 196 -10.57 -2.87 5.25
C PHE A 196 -10.07 -2.22 6.56
N ILE A 197 -8.76 -2.22 6.79
CA ILE A 197 -8.18 -1.58 7.99
C ILE A 197 -7.22 -0.47 7.60
N ALA A 198 -6.14 -0.75 6.88
CA ALA A 198 -5.10 0.23 6.58
C ALA A 198 -5.60 1.37 5.67
N ALA A 199 -6.34 1.05 4.61
CA ALA A 199 -6.89 2.05 3.71
C ALA A 199 -7.89 2.99 4.42
N PRO A 200 -8.91 2.52 5.18
CA PRO A 200 -9.76 3.38 5.98
C PRO A 200 -9.01 4.18 7.05
N LEU A 201 -8.02 3.60 7.72
CA LEU A 201 -7.21 4.33 8.71
C LEU A 201 -6.42 5.47 8.06
N SER A 202 -5.83 5.25 6.87
CA SER A 202 -5.12 6.31 6.16
C SER A 202 -6.06 7.46 5.79
N LEU A 203 -7.28 7.15 5.33
CA LEU A 203 -8.30 8.12 4.98
C LEU A 203 -8.79 8.91 6.21
N ILE A 204 -9.17 8.23 7.29
CA ILE A 204 -9.69 8.86 8.52
C ILE A 204 -8.63 9.78 9.13
N THR A 205 -7.38 9.32 9.19
CA THR A 205 -6.27 10.12 9.73
C THR A 205 -5.92 11.28 8.79
N GLY A 206 -5.97 11.08 7.47
CA GLY A 206 -5.76 12.12 6.46
C GLY A 206 -6.82 13.21 6.53
N ILE A 207 -8.11 12.85 6.63
CA ILE A 207 -9.22 13.81 6.80
C ILE A 207 -9.03 14.63 8.08
N ARG A 208 -8.63 13.98 9.20
CA ARG A 208 -8.37 14.69 10.47
C ARG A 208 -7.29 15.76 10.35
N MET A 209 -6.27 15.51 9.54
CA MET A 209 -5.17 16.45 9.33
C MET A 209 -5.42 17.46 8.20
N SER A 210 -6.46 17.25 7.41
CA SER A 210 -6.79 18.10 6.26
C SER A 210 -7.56 19.37 6.64
N GLY A 211 -7.69 20.28 5.68
CA GLY A 211 -8.54 21.46 5.82
C GLY A 211 -10.05 21.18 5.79
N ALA A 212 -10.47 19.94 5.50
CA ALA A 212 -11.88 19.51 5.51
C ALA A 212 -12.40 19.23 6.93
N TRP A 213 -11.50 19.06 7.90
CA TRP A 213 -11.90 18.78 9.27
C TRP A 213 -12.55 20.01 9.95
N PRO A 214 -13.70 19.83 10.64
CA PRO A 214 -14.39 20.92 11.31
C PRO A 214 -13.58 21.46 12.51
N THR A 215 -13.08 22.68 12.40
CA THR A 215 -12.28 23.34 13.45
C THR A 215 -13.12 23.74 14.66
N ASN A 216 -14.41 24.09 14.46
CA ASN A 216 -15.34 24.55 15.49
C ASN A 216 -16.16 23.41 16.13
N ALA A 217 -15.55 22.24 16.32
CA ALA A 217 -16.18 21.07 16.93
C ALA A 217 -15.38 20.57 18.15
N PRO A 218 -15.47 21.25 19.32
CA PRO A 218 -14.57 20.98 20.45
C PRO A 218 -14.69 19.55 21.00
N ARG A 219 -15.89 18.98 21.03
CA ARG A 219 -16.11 17.58 21.47
C ARG A 219 -15.42 16.60 20.54
N LEU A 220 -15.57 16.79 19.23
CA LEU A 220 -14.95 15.93 18.20
C LEU A 220 -13.42 16.09 18.21
N ASN A 221 -12.91 17.32 18.36
CA ASN A 221 -11.48 17.59 18.44
C ASN A 221 -10.83 16.99 19.70
N LYS A 222 -11.58 16.91 20.82
CA LYS A 222 -11.15 16.25 22.05
C LYS A 222 -11.19 14.72 21.91
N ALA A 223 -12.22 14.16 21.28
CA ALA A 223 -12.36 12.72 21.07
C ALA A 223 -11.34 12.17 20.08
N TYR A 224 -10.99 12.97 19.06
CA TYR A 224 -9.99 12.58 18.05
C TYR A 224 -8.95 13.69 17.87
N PRO A 225 -7.93 13.77 18.76
CA PRO A 225 -6.89 14.80 18.70
C PRO A 225 -6.00 14.61 17.46
N ILE A 226 -5.45 15.72 16.93
CA ILE A 226 -4.63 15.71 15.72
C ILE A 226 -3.31 14.94 15.92
N GLU A 227 -2.81 14.90 17.15
CA GLU A 227 -1.62 14.18 17.56
C GLU A 227 -1.80 12.68 17.35
N LEU A 228 -2.97 12.14 17.68
CA LEU A 228 -3.31 10.73 17.43
C LEU A 228 -3.36 10.44 15.93
N ALA A 229 -3.99 11.32 15.14
CA ALA A 229 -4.01 11.16 13.68
C ALA A 229 -2.59 11.13 13.08
N ARG A 230 -1.71 12.03 13.53
CA ARG A 230 -0.30 12.06 13.10
C ARG A 230 0.48 10.83 13.53
N ALA A 231 0.24 10.35 14.76
CA ALA A 231 0.89 9.15 15.30
C ALA A 231 0.52 7.88 14.53
N VAL A 232 -0.69 7.82 13.95
CA VAL A 232 -1.18 6.65 13.21
C VAL A 232 -0.89 6.75 11.70
N HIS A 233 -1.04 7.92 11.10
CA HIS A 233 -0.93 8.10 9.64
C HIS A 233 0.42 7.66 9.07
N PHE A 234 1.52 8.04 9.71
CA PHE A 234 2.86 7.68 9.24
C PHE A 234 3.17 6.19 9.39
N PRO A 235 2.89 5.50 10.50
CA PRO A 235 2.98 4.04 10.58
C PRO A 235 2.12 3.30 9.54
N VAL A 236 0.92 3.78 9.23
CA VAL A 236 0.08 3.19 8.17
C VAL A 236 0.75 3.34 6.80
N MET A 237 1.39 4.48 6.51
CA MET A 237 2.21 4.61 5.29
C MET A 237 3.36 3.59 5.26
N LEU A 238 4.06 3.37 6.38
CA LEU A 238 5.12 2.36 6.46
C LEU A 238 4.58 0.95 6.26
N TYR A 239 3.38 0.64 6.79
CA TYR A 239 2.70 -0.62 6.51
C TYR A 239 2.49 -0.81 5.00
N PHE A 240 1.98 0.19 4.28
CA PHE A 240 1.82 0.08 2.82
C PHE A 240 3.15 -0.15 2.09
N VAL A 241 4.22 0.52 2.50
CA VAL A 241 5.55 0.31 1.92
C VAL A 241 6.03 -1.13 2.14
N MET A 242 5.90 -1.65 3.37
CA MET A 242 6.26 -3.03 3.70
C MET A 242 5.38 -4.04 2.95
N PHE A 243 4.08 -3.79 2.89
CA PHE A 243 3.14 -4.62 2.13
C PHE A 243 3.51 -4.68 0.65
N ILE A 244 3.80 -3.54 0.00
CA ILE A 244 4.21 -3.49 -1.41
C ILE A 244 5.49 -4.31 -1.63
N ILE A 245 6.51 -4.13 -0.79
CA ILE A 245 7.78 -4.87 -0.91
C ILE A 245 7.53 -6.38 -0.79
N ALA A 246 6.84 -6.83 0.25
CA ALA A 246 6.54 -8.23 0.47
C ALA A 246 5.69 -8.80 -0.68
N HIS A 247 4.61 -8.10 -1.05
CA HIS A 247 3.68 -8.52 -2.10
C HIS A 247 4.39 -8.68 -3.45
N VAL A 248 5.13 -7.66 -3.90
CA VAL A 248 5.85 -7.72 -5.19
C VAL A 248 6.91 -8.83 -5.18
N THR A 249 7.64 -8.96 -4.07
CA THR A 249 8.65 -10.03 -3.93
C THR A 249 8.01 -11.41 -4.07
N LEU A 250 6.91 -11.66 -3.36
CA LEU A 250 6.23 -12.95 -3.41
C LEU A 250 5.62 -13.22 -4.78
N VAL A 251 4.93 -12.25 -5.39
CA VAL A 251 4.36 -12.39 -6.74
C VAL A 251 5.42 -12.81 -7.77
N LEU A 252 6.62 -12.21 -7.70
CA LEU A 252 7.70 -12.52 -8.63
C LEU A 252 8.39 -13.85 -8.29
N ALA A 253 8.48 -14.21 -7.01
CA ALA A 253 9.19 -15.41 -6.56
C ALA A 253 8.34 -16.70 -6.68
N THR A 254 7.01 -16.61 -6.56
CA THR A 254 6.09 -17.77 -6.56
C THR A 254 5.46 -18.11 -7.91
N GLY A 255 5.96 -17.52 -9.01
CA GLY A 255 5.47 -17.79 -10.36
C GLY A 255 5.08 -16.55 -11.13
N ALA A 256 6.06 -15.70 -11.44
CA ALA A 256 5.87 -14.37 -12.01
C ALA A 256 4.90 -14.32 -13.19
N LEU A 257 5.10 -15.15 -14.23
CA LEU A 257 4.26 -15.08 -15.45
C LEU A 257 2.80 -15.42 -15.15
N ARG A 258 2.54 -16.47 -14.37
CA ARG A 258 1.19 -16.88 -14.02
C ARG A 258 0.49 -15.83 -13.15
N ASN A 259 1.19 -15.35 -12.12
CA ASN A 259 0.66 -14.32 -11.23
C ASN A 259 0.34 -12.99 -11.95
N LEU A 260 1.21 -12.58 -12.88
CA LEU A 260 0.98 -11.41 -13.72
C LEU A 260 -0.18 -11.63 -14.70
N ASN A 261 -0.33 -12.83 -15.28
CA ASN A 261 -1.48 -13.17 -16.11
C ASN A 261 -2.78 -13.15 -15.32
N HIS A 262 -2.81 -13.68 -14.11
CA HIS A 262 -3.98 -13.61 -13.24
C HIS A 262 -4.45 -12.15 -13.07
N MET A 263 -3.53 -11.26 -12.69
CA MET A 263 -3.89 -9.89 -12.32
C MET A 263 -4.06 -8.95 -13.50
N TYR A 264 -3.17 -9.02 -14.50
CA TYR A 264 -3.13 -8.03 -15.58
C TYR A 264 -3.77 -8.50 -16.89
N ALA A 265 -3.98 -9.80 -17.07
CA ALA A 265 -4.54 -10.36 -18.30
C ALA A 265 -5.83 -11.17 -18.08
N SER A 266 -6.28 -11.34 -16.83
CA SER A 266 -7.47 -12.15 -16.46
C SER A 266 -7.40 -13.57 -17.07
N ARG A 267 -6.25 -14.23 -16.95
CA ARG A 267 -5.95 -15.55 -17.56
C ARG A 267 -5.18 -16.42 -16.57
N ASP A 268 -5.48 -17.73 -16.58
CA ASP A 268 -4.73 -18.72 -15.79
C ASP A 268 -3.78 -19.52 -16.70
N ASP A 269 -2.74 -18.87 -17.19
CA ASP A 269 -1.70 -19.51 -18.01
C ASP A 269 -0.31 -18.90 -17.73
N GLY A 270 0.73 -19.48 -18.30
CA GLY A 270 2.13 -19.02 -18.22
C GLY A 270 2.59 -18.14 -19.38
N SER A 271 1.65 -17.55 -20.15
CA SER A 271 2.01 -16.69 -21.28
C SER A 271 2.62 -15.36 -20.84
N TRP A 272 3.22 -14.63 -21.78
CA TRP A 272 3.83 -13.31 -21.53
C TRP A 272 2.84 -12.15 -21.58
N VAL A 273 1.54 -12.39 -21.77
CA VAL A 273 0.54 -11.33 -21.95
C VAL A 273 0.47 -10.44 -20.72
N GLY A 274 0.28 -11.01 -19.53
CA GLY A 274 0.25 -10.26 -18.27
C GLY A 274 1.53 -9.51 -17.96
N PHE A 275 2.69 -10.08 -18.34
CA PHE A 275 3.98 -9.41 -18.20
C PHE A 275 4.04 -8.11 -19.02
N TRP A 276 3.57 -8.09 -20.26
CA TRP A 276 3.60 -6.90 -21.09
C TRP A 276 2.66 -5.80 -20.57
N PHE A 277 1.47 -6.17 -20.08
CA PHE A 277 0.59 -5.20 -19.41
C PHE A 277 1.21 -4.65 -18.12
N PHE A 278 1.83 -5.50 -17.31
CA PHE A 278 2.58 -5.07 -16.12
C PHE A 278 3.74 -4.13 -16.50
N ALA A 279 4.55 -4.48 -17.51
CA ALA A 279 5.67 -3.65 -17.95
C ALA A 279 5.18 -2.27 -18.44
N ALA A 280 4.09 -2.23 -19.22
CA ALA A 280 3.46 -0.97 -19.65
C ALA A 280 2.97 -0.15 -18.45
N SER A 281 2.31 -0.78 -17.47
CA SER A 281 1.86 -0.13 -16.26
C SER A 281 3.02 0.45 -15.42
N LEU A 282 4.13 -0.28 -15.34
CA LEU A 282 5.35 0.16 -14.66
C LEU A 282 5.96 1.38 -15.36
N VAL A 283 6.02 1.39 -16.69
CA VAL A 283 6.47 2.57 -17.47
C VAL A 283 5.61 3.78 -17.16
N VAL A 284 4.27 3.64 -17.13
CA VAL A 284 3.35 4.74 -16.80
C VAL A 284 3.61 5.25 -15.36
N MET A 285 3.79 4.36 -14.38
CA MET A 285 4.09 4.72 -13.00
C MET A 285 5.43 5.45 -12.88
N ILE A 286 6.48 4.98 -13.56
CA ILE A 286 7.80 5.63 -13.59
C ILE A 286 7.71 7.03 -14.24
N LEU A 287 7.03 7.14 -15.36
CA LEU A 287 6.82 8.44 -16.02
C LEU A 287 6.07 9.41 -15.12
N ALA A 288 4.98 8.98 -14.47
CA ALA A 288 4.23 9.79 -13.52
C ALA A 288 5.11 10.23 -12.34
N TRP A 289 5.94 9.32 -11.82
CA TRP A 289 6.91 9.64 -10.76
C TRP A 289 7.92 10.70 -11.21
N ILE A 290 8.48 10.59 -12.40
CA ILE A 290 9.45 11.54 -12.95
C ILE A 290 8.79 12.90 -13.24
N LEU A 291 7.59 12.89 -13.81
CA LEU A 291 6.84 14.07 -14.21
C LEU A 291 6.19 14.82 -13.03
N ALA A 292 6.00 14.20 -11.89
CA ALA A 292 5.47 14.86 -10.69
C ALA A 292 6.49 15.84 -10.08
N ARG A 293 6.90 16.83 -10.85
CA ARG A 293 7.85 17.91 -10.49
C ARG A 293 7.17 19.26 -10.55
N PRO A 294 7.65 20.26 -9.80
CA PRO A 294 7.03 21.59 -9.76
C PRO A 294 6.80 22.24 -11.13
N ILE A 295 7.67 22.00 -12.11
CA ILE A 295 7.55 22.54 -13.46
C ILE A 295 6.28 22.03 -14.17
N ILE A 296 5.89 20.78 -13.94
CA ILE A 296 4.67 20.17 -14.50
C ILE A 296 3.47 20.41 -13.59
N LEU A 297 3.66 20.33 -12.27
CA LEU A 297 2.55 20.45 -11.33
C LEU A 297 1.99 21.87 -11.21
N ARG A 298 2.82 22.94 -11.37
CA ARG A 298 2.35 24.33 -11.27
C ARG A 298 1.24 24.68 -12.28
N PRO A 299 1.39 24.43 -13.59
CA PRO A 299 0.32 24.72 -14.54
C PRO A 299 -0.94 23.88 -14.26
N ILE A 300 -0.82 22.62 -13.85
CA ILE A 300 -1.95 21.78 -13.51
C ILE A 300 -2.68 22.33 -12.27
N ALA A 301 -1.95 22.68 -11.22
CA ALA A 301 -2.52 23.26 -10.01
C ALA A 301 -3.17 24.65 -10.28
N ALA A 302 -2.65 25.40 -11.23
CA ALA A 302 -3.20 26.70 -11.63
C ALA A 302 -4.61 26.60 -12.24
N LEU A 303 -5.02 25.43 -12.75
CA LEU A 303 -6.40 25.20 -13.24
C LEU A 303 -7.45 25.30 -12.13
N THR A 304 -7.07 25.01 -10.88
CA THR A 304 -8.00 24.95 -9.73
C THR A 304 -7.75 26.03 -8.68
N GLY A 305 -6.73 26.87 -8.87
CA GLY A 305 -6.39 27.91 -7.89
C GLY A 305 -5.25 28.81 -8.32
N LYS A 306 -4.77 29.66 -7.42
CA LYS A 306 -3.62 30.53 -7.63
C LYS A 306 -2.35 29.83 -7.15
N VAL A 307 -1.33 29.78 -8.01
CA VAL A 307 0.00 29.22 -7.70
C VAL A 307 1.00 30.37 -7.63
N GLY A 308 1.77 30.41 -6.51
CA GLY A 308 2.79 31.44 -6.29
C GLY A 308 3.90 30.94 -5.35
N ARG A 309 4.87 31.80 -5.10
CA ARG A 309 5.90 31.59 -4.07
C ARG A 309 5.42 32.00 -2.70
#